data_5ab89e70ca84a1cb986d1bde4c8777bd
#
_entry.id   5ab89e70ca84a1cb986d1bde4c8777bd
#
_cell.length_a   1.000
_cell.length_b   1.000
_cell.length_c   1.000
_cell.angle_alpha   90.00
_cell.angle_beta   90.00
_cell.angle_gamma   90.00
#
_symmetry.space_group_name_H-M   'P 1'
#
loop_
_entity.id
_entity.type
_entity.pdbx_description
1 polymer ?
#
loop_
_entity_poly.entity_id
_entity_poly.type
_entity_poly.pdbx_seq_one_letter_code
_entity_poly.pdbx_strand_id
1 'polypeptide(L)'
;GSGSRIMVRGIGTLNNASPLYIVDGMYMSGIDHINPSDIQSIDVLKDASSAAIYGSRAANGVVIITTKSGSNTEGVPTINVTANVGVNTPAKYLDILNASDWAAVTTESRAASGLKPLDMALDLASKEDNDWQDIMFNPALMQNYNLSVQGGGKYTTYYNSFGYTNQDGVLKGTNFQRYTMQSKVDYKKGIVNLGTNIILEYDKDKPLFSAVRGGMVGHTLLSVPTLSRYDSSRVGGYGGLYGDVV
;
A
#
# COMPACT_ATOMS: atom_id res chain seq x y z
N GLY A 1 1.30 -1.73 -2.81
CA GLY A 1 0.79 -0.56 -2.12
C GLY A 1 1.32 0.72 -2.76
N SER A 2 0.51 1.75 -2.86
CA SER A 2 1.00 3.06 -3.25
C SER A 2 1.97 3.55 -2.17
N GLY A 3 3.26 3.72 -2.51
CA GLY A 3 4.26 4.23 -1.58
C GLY A 3 3.83 5.56 -0.96
N SER A 4 4.06 5.72 0.32
CA SER A 4 3.79 6.97 1.03
C SER A 4 4.73 8.05 0.52
N ARG A 5 4.18 9.13 -0.03
CA ARG A 5 4.99 10.26 -0.48
C ARG A 5 5.18 11.24 0.67
N ILE A 6 6.40 11.34 1.18
CA ILE A 6 6.76 12.36 2.17
C ILE A 6 7.10 13.65 1.44
N MET A 7 6.50 14.76 1.86
CA MET A 7 6.81 16.10 1.37
C MET A 7 7.30 16.94 2.54
N VAL A 8 8.52 17.49 2.43
CA VAL A 8 9.13 18.33 3.49
C VAL A 8 8.86 19.80 3.27
N ARG A 9 8.77 20.23 2.00
CA ARG A 9 8.43 21.59 1.57
C ARG A 9 7.27 21.54 0.59
N GLY A 10 6.59 22.66 0.40
CA GLY A 10 5.57 22.82 -0.66
C GLY A 10 6.16 22.50 -2.04
N ILE A 11 5.27 22.22 -3.01
CA ILE A 11 5.66 21.91 -4.39
C ILE A 11 6.34 23.15 -5.00
N GLY A 12 7.66 23.19 -4.94
CA GLY A 12 8.48 24.27 -5.53
C GLY A 12 8.98 23.97 -6.94
N THR A 13 8.73 22.73 -7.45
CA THR A 13 9.15 22.31 -8.79
C THR A 13 8.05 21.48 -9.47
N LEU A 14 7.94 21.61 -10.80
CA LEU A 14 7.03 20.79 -11.63
C LEU A 14 7.53 19.35 -11.80
N ASN A 15 8.79 19.08 -11.44
CA ASN A 15 9.42 17.78 -11.58
C ASN A 15 9.30 16.96 -10.27
N ASN A 16 10.40 16.44 -9.75
CA ASN A 16 10.41 15.64 -8.53
C ASN A 16 10.54 16.53 -7.28
N ALA A 17 9.49 16.60 -6.46
CA ALA A 17 9.46 17.32 -5.18
C ALA A 17 9.79 16.40 -3.98
N SER A 18 10.29 15.19 -4.21
CA SER A 18 10.66 14.27 -3.14
C SER A 18 11.89 14.78 -2.40
N PRO A 19 11.95 14.65 -1.07
CA PRO A 19 13.14 14.97 -0.29
C PRO A 19 14.26 13.98 -0.57
N LEU A 20 15.47 14.35 -0.20
CA LEU A 20 16.62 13.45 -0.17
C LEU A 20 16.52 12.57 1.06
N TYR A 21 16.58 11.26 0.88
CA TYR A 21 16.61 10.30 1.99
C TYR A 21 18.04 9.89 2.30
N ILE A 22 18.37 9.88 3.59
CA ILE A 22 19.67 9.43 4.11
C ILE A 22 19.41 8.42 5.21
N VAL A 23 19.80 7.19 4.99
CA VAL A 23 19.63 6.08 5.93
C VAL A 23 20.99 5.64 6.43
N ASP A 24 21.23 5.78 7.72
CA ASP A 24 22.53 5.49 8.37
C ASP A 24 23.73 6.09 7.60
N GLY A 25 23.56 7.31 7.10
CA GLY A 25 24.57 8.04 6.33
C GLY A 25 24.64 7.72 4.84
N MET A 26 23.83 6.80 4.33
CA MET A 26 23.79 6.43 2.91
C MET A 26 22.60 7.08 2.18
N TYR A 27 22.83 7.52 0.94
CA TYR A 27 21.78 8.06 0.08
C TYR A 27 20.88 6.96 -0.43
N MET A 28 19.57 7.15 -0.29
CA MET A 28 18.54 6.22 -0.74
C MET A 28 17.52 6.92 -1.64
N SER A 29 16.94 6.20 -2.58
CA SER A 29 15.87 6.72 -3.44
C SER A 29 14.49 6.75 -2.76
N GLY A 30 14.33 6.02 -1.67
CA GLY A 30 13.11 5.91 -0.89
C GLY A 30 13.36 5.17 0.42
N ILE A 31 12.34 5.02 1.21
CA ILE A 31 12.41 4.37 2.53
C ILE A 31 11.48 3.16 2.66
N ASP A 32 10.81 2.80 1.59
CA ASP A 32 9.80 1.74 1.60
C ASP A 32 10.38 0.36 2.00
N HIS A 33 11.70 0.18 1.78
CA HIS A 33 12.44 -1.03 2.12
C HIS A 33 12.83 -1.14 3.60
N ILE A 34 12.57 -0.11 4.41
CA ILE A 34 12.90 -0.11 5.85
C ILE A 34 11.66 -0.49 6.63
N ASN A 35 11.79 -1.52 7.48
CA ASN A 35 10.72 -1.82 8.41
C ASN A 35 10.61 -0.68 9.44
N PRO A 36 9.44 -0.06 9.61
CA PRO A 36 9.24 0.99 10.61
C PRO A 36 9.66 0.60 12.03
N SER A 37 9.55 -0.69 12.38
CA SER A 37 9.98 -1.21 13.67
C SER A 37 11.50 -1.16 13.89
N ASP A 38 12.28 -1.02 12.82
CA ASP A 38 13.74 -0.94 12.88
C ASP A 38 14.27 0.50 12.92
N ILE A 39 13.37 1.48 12.81
CA ILE A 39 13.74 2.90 12.88
C ILE A 39 13.93 3.31 14.33
N GLN A 40 15.05 3.98 14.60
CA GLN A 40 15.36 4.59 15.89
C GLN A 40 14.96 6.06 15.93
N SER A 41 15.31 6.84 14.89
CA SER A 41 14.91 8.25 14.77
C SER A 41 14.71 8.66 13.31
N ILE A 42 13.88 9.69 13.12
CA ILE A 42 13.70 10.37 11.85
C ILE A 42 13.90 11.85 12.10
N ASP A 43 14.90 12.43 11.44
CA ASP A 43 15.24 13.85 11.52
C ASP A 43 14.95 14.51 10.17
N VAL A 44 14.26 15.64 10.16
CA VAL A 44 13.89 16.33 8.93
C VAL A 44 14.58 17.69 8.87
N LEU A 45 15.50 17.84 7.91
CA LEU A 45 16.20 19.09 7.65
C LEU A 45 15.43 19.88 6.59
N LYS A 46 14.69 20.87 7.03
CA LYS A 46 13.87 21.75 6.16
C LYS A 46 14.58 23.09 5.86
N ASP A 47 15.61 23.45 6.60
CA ASP A 47 16.29 24.72 6.43
C ASP A 47 17.48 24.58 5.45
N ALA A 48 17.68 25.62 4.61
CA ALA A 48 18.71 25.60 3.59
C ALA A 48 20.12 25.49 4.20
N SER A 49 20.37 26.09 5.37
CA SER A 49 21.65 26.01 6.07
C SER A 49 21.98 24.61 6.55
N SER A 50 21.02 23.91 7.13
CA SER A 50 21.22 22.53 7.61
C SER A 50 21.30 21.51 6.47
N ALA A 51 20.62 21.79 5.35
CA ALA A 51 20.64 20.94 4.16
C ALA A 51 21.86 21.18 3.25
N ALA A 52 22.59 22.28 3.43
CA ALA A 52 23.71 22.70 2.57
C ALA A 52 24.82 21.65 2.44
N ILE A 53 25.10 20.90 3.50
CA ILE A 53 26.11 19.82 3.49
C ILE A 53 25.80 18.68 2.51
N TYR A 54 24.54 18.55 2.07
CA TYR A 54 24.08 17.52 1.15
C TYR A 54 23.97 18.00 -0.30
N GLY A 55 24.35 19.27 -0.55
CA GLY A 55 24.43 19.88 -1.88
C GLY A 55 23.06 20.12 -2.54
N SER A 56 23.06 20.27 -3.87
CA SER A 56 21.88 20.64 -4.67
C SER A 56 20.74 19.63 -4.58
N ARG A 57 21.02 18.35 -4.29
CA ARG A 57 20.01 17.30 -4.11
C ARG A 57 19.11 17.55 -2.90
N ALA A 58 19.56 18.34 -1.94
CA ALA A 58 18.81 18.69 -0.73
C ALA A 58 17.83 19.86 -0.90
N ALA A 59 17.66 20.38 -2.12
CA ALA A 59 16.77 21.55 -2.40
C ALA A 59 15.33 21.34 -1.91
N ASN A 60 14.82 20.11 -1.94
CA ASN A 60 13.48 19.75 -1.47
C ASN A 60 13.42 19.32 0.01
N GLY A 61 14.53 19.50 0.76
CA GLY A 61 14.71 19.04 2.13
C GLY A 61 15.41 17.68 2.20
N VAL A 62 15.82 17.31 3.41
CA VAL A 62 16.50 16.05 3.70
C VAL A 62 15.76 15.33 4.82
N VAL A 63 15.53 14.04 4.67
CA VAL A 63 15.02 13.14 5.70
C VAL A 63 16.15 12.19 6.08
N ILE A 64 16.62 12.32 7.31
CA ILE A 64 17.66 11.47 7.87
C ILE A 64 16.99 10.40 8.71
N ILE A 65 17.27 9.15 8.42
CA ILE A 65 16.76 8.01 9.16
C ILE A 65 17.92 7.30 9.80
N THR A 66 17.83 7.15 11.10
CA THR A 66 18.77 6.32 11.86
C THR A 66 18.08 5.03 12.23
N THR A 67 18.66 3.90 11.82
CA THR A 67 18.11 2.58 12.19
C THR A 67 18.65 2.15 13.56
N LYS A 68 17.92 1.26 14.21
CA LYS A 68 18.33 0.68 15.48
C LYS A 68 19.70 0.01 15.37
N SER A 69 20.46 0.13 16.44
CA SER A 69 21.79 -0.47 16.57
C SER A 69 21.85 -1.34 17.82
N GLY A 70 22.81 -2.24 17.85
CA GLY A 70 23.12 -3.00 19.05
C GLY A 70 23.67 -2.11 20.16
N SER A 71 23.53 -2.58 21.37
CA SER A 71 24.10 -1.94 22.58
C SER A 71 24.95 -2.93 23.36
N ASN A 72 25.83 -2.43 24.21
CA ASN A 72 26.54 -3.31 25.14
C ASN A 72 25.57 -3.81 26.21
N THR A 73 25.30 -5.08 26.18
CA THR A 73 24.38 -5.78 27.08
C THR A 73 25.10 -6.80 27.96
N GLU A 74 26.44 -6.64 28.09
CA GLU A 74 27.30 -7.58 28.85
C GLU A 74 27.16 -9.03 28.39
N GLY A 75 26.86 -9.22 27.10
CA GLY A 75 26.66 -10.55 26.48
C GLY A 75 25.27 -11.14 26.59
N VAL A 76 24.34 -10.50 27.33
CA VAL A 76 22.96 -10.96 27.41
C VAL A 76 22.13 -10.31 26.29
N PRO A 77 21.61 -11.07 25.32
CA PRO A 77 20.83 -10.49 24.23
C PRO A 77 19.45 -10.01 24.71
N THR A 78 19.00 -8.89 24.15
CA THR A 78 17.63 -8.41 24.29
C THR A 78 16.82 -8.83 23.09
N ILE A 79 15.71 -9.54 23.31
CA ILE A 79 14.82 -10.00 22.26
C ILE A 79 13.52 -9.20 22.36
N ASN A 80 13.10 -8.61 21.22
CA ASN A 80 11.81 -7.93 21.12
C ASN A 80 10.96 -8.61 20.06
N VAL A 81 9.69 -8.86 20.41
CA VAL A 81 8.68 -9.39 19.50
C VAL A 81 7.52 -8.40 19.46
N THR A 82 7.16 -7.99 18.26
CA THR A 82 5.99 -7.14 18.03
C THR A 82 5.04 -7.84 17.08
N ALA A 83 3.77 -7.88 17.45
CA ALA A 83 2.70 -8.42 16.62
C ALA A 83 1.56 -7.42 16.57
N ASN A 84 1.19 -6.99 15.36
CA ASN A 84 0.06 -6.12 15.11
C ASN A 84 -0.89 -6.82 14.15
N VAL A 85 -2.16 -6.94 14.55
CA VAL A 85 -3.22 -7.50 13.72
C VAL A 85 -4.36 -6.50 13.69
N GLY A 86 -4.87 -6.22 12.50
CA GLY A 86 -5.97 -5.28 12.31
C GLY A 86 -6.86 -5.69 11.15
N VAL A 87 -8.02 -5.06 11.07
CA VAL A 87 -8.96 -5.24 9.97
C VAL A 87 -9.22 -3.87 9.34
N ASN A 88 -8.96 -3.77 8.04
CA ASN A 88 -9.30 -2.60 7.25
C ASN A 88 -10.69 -2.81 6.64
N THR A 89 -11.56 -1.83 6.80
CA THR A 89 -12.89 -1.84 6.17
C THR A 89 -13.04 -0.61 5.29
N PRO A 90 -13.86 -0.66 4.23
CA PRO A 90 -14.21 0.53 3.48
C PRO A 90 -14.79 1.60 4.41
N ALA A 91 -14.31 2.83 4.29
CA ALA A 91 -14.73 3.93 5.17
C ALA A 91 -16.21 4.33 4.93
N LYS A 92 -16.67 4.16 3.69
CA LYS A 92 -18.04 4.49 3.29
C LYS A 92 -18.40 3.74 2.00
N TYR A 93 -19.60 3.22 1.94
CA TYR A 93 -20.26 2.80 0.70
C TYR A 93 -21.05 3.99 0.14
N LEU A 94 -21.12 4.09 -1.17
CA LEU A 94 -21.96 5.07 -1.84
C LEU A 94 -23.37 4.51 -1.92
N ASP A 95 -24.35 5.38 -1.79
CA ASP A 95 -25.74 5.06 -2.06
C ASP A 95 -25.95 5.03 -3.57
N ILE A 96 -26.07 3.83 -4.13
CA ILE A 96 -26.26 3.60 -5.56
C ILE A 96 -27.65 3.07 -5.83
N LEU A 97 -28.12 3.24 -7.08
CA LEU A 97 -29.46 2.78 -7.48
C LEU A 97 -29.52 1.26 -7.44
N ASN A 98 -30.58 0.73 -6.85
CA ASN A 98 -30.96 -0.68 -6.96
C ASN A 98 -31.48 -0.99 -8.37
N ALA A 99 -31.75 -2.26 -8.66
CA ALA A 99 -32.27 -2.70 -9.99
C ALA A 99 -33.54 -2.00 -10.43
N SER A 100 -34.51 -1.80 -9.52
CA SER A 100 -35.76 -1.16 -9.80
C SER A 100 -35.61 0.31 -10.15
N ASP A 101 -34.90 1.05 -9.31
CA ASP A 101 -34.70 2.49 -9.50
C ASP A 101 -33.82 2.77 -10.73
N TRP A 102 -32.80 1.94 -10.94
CA TRP A 102 -31.96 2.02 -12.13
C TRP A 102 -32.76 1.78 -13.40
N ALA A 103 -33.62 0.77 -13.43
CA ALA A 103 -34.47 0.45 -14.58
C ALA A 103 -35.49 1.56 -14.86
N ALA A 104 -36.08 2.15 -13.82
CA ALA A 104 -37.02 3.26 -13.95
C ALA A 104 -36.33 4.49 -14.58
N VAL A 105 -35.21 4.93 -14.01
CA VAL A 105 -34.47 6.10 -14.49
C VAL A 105 -33.93 5.88 -15.92
N THR A 106 -33.41 4.68 -16.20
CA THR A 106 -32.88 4.36 -17.53
C THR A 106 -33.97 4.31 -18.57
N THR A 107 -35.13 3.71 -18.25
CA THR A 107 -36.27 3.63 -19.16
C THR A 107 -36.83 5.00 -19.46
N GLU A 108 -37.01 5.86 -18.46
CA GLU A 108 -37.45 7.24 -18.62
C GLU A 108 -36.49 8.06 -19.48
N SER A 109 -35.22 8.00 -19.21
CA SER A 109 -34.19 8.71 -19.98
C SER A 109 -34.19 8.29 -21.47
N ARG A 110 -34.34 6.99 -21.72
CA ARG A 110 -34.37 6.46 -23.09
C ARG A 110 -35.69 6.85 -23.82
N ALA A 111 -36.83 6.81 -23.12
CA ALA A 111 -38.08 7.26 -23.66
C ALA A 111 -38.05 8.75 -24.05
N ALA A 112 -37.46 9.60 -23.20
CA ALA A 112 -37.27 11.02 -23.48
C ALA A 112 -36.39 11.25 -24.72
N SER A 113 -35.48 10.30 -25.03
CA SER A 113 -34.60 10.32 -26.22
C SER A 113 -35.21 9.61 -27.43
N GLY A 114 -36.44 9.15 -27.38
CA GLY A 114 -37.09 8.38 -28.44
C GLY A 114 -36.52 6.96 -28.65
N LEU A 115 -35.81 6.43 -27.68
CA LEU A 115 -35.18 5.11 -27.74
C LEU A 115 -36.02 4.05 -27.03
N LYS A 116 -35.91 2.80 -27.46
CA LYS A 116 -36.54 1.68 -26.74
C LYS A 116 -35.87 1.40 -25.41
N PRO A 117 -36.57 0.89 -24.39
CA PRO A 117 -35.98 0.41 -23.15
C PRO A 117 -34.89 -0.61 -23.41
N LEU A 118 -33.91 -0.70 -22.49
CA LEU A 118 -32.88 -1.74 -22.52
C LEU A 118 -33.47 -3.08 -22.05
N ASP A 119 -33.06 -4.18 -22.66
CA ASP A 119 -33.48 -5.52 -22.24
C ASP A 119 -33.14 -5.83 -20.78
N MET A 120 -32.02 -5.30 -20.30
CA MET A 120 -31.61 -5.46 -18.91
C MET A 120 -32.42 -4.60 -17.92
N ALA A 121 -33.25 -3.67 -18.40
CA ALA A 121 -34.20 -2.90 -17.60
C ALA A 121 -35.61 -3.50 -17.64
N LEU A 122 -35.80 -4.57 -18.42
CA LEU A 122 -37.09 -5.26 -18.55
C LEU A 122 -37.09 -6.56 -17.75
N ASP A 123 -38.27 -7.05 -17.39
CA ASP A 123 -38.46 -8.31 -16.67
C ASP A 123 -37.53 -8.45 -15.42
N LEU A 124 -37.64 -7.45 -14.55
CA LEU A 124 -36.80 -7.40 -13.33
C LEU A 124 -37.04 -8.59 -12.40
N ALA A 125 -38.18 -9.25 -12.48
CA ALA A 125 -38.50 -10.45 -11.69
C ALA A 125 -37.56 -11.63 -12.00
N SER A 126 -36.95 -11.65 -13.20
CA SER A 126 -35.99 -12.66 -13.64
C SER A 126 -34.54 -12.21 -13.47
N LYS A 127 -34.27 -10.99 -12.98
CA LYS A 127 -32.97 -10.40 -12.87
C LYS A 127 -32.49 -10.40 -11.41
N GLU A 128 -31.17 -10.39 -11.26
CA GLU A 128 -30.53 -10.16 -9.97
C GLU A 128 -30.59 -8.65 -9.62
N ASP A 129 -30.54 -8.35 -8.35
CA ASP A 129 -30.35 -6.99 -7.84
C ASP A 129 -29.02 -6.97 -7.08
N ASN A 130 -27.96 -6.65 -7.79
CA ASN A 130 -26.60 -6.73 -7.29
C ASN A 130 -26.10 -5.37 -6.81
N ASP A 131 -25.76 -5.26 -5.52
CA ASP A 131 -24.86 -4.22 -5.07
C ASP A 131 -23.41 -4.68 -5.34
N TRP A 132 -22.82 -4.12 -6.37
CA TRP A 132 -21.46 -4.45 -6.77
C TRP A 132 -20.41 -4.00 -5.75
N GLN A 133 -20.74 -3.05 -4.87
CA GLN A 133 -19.85 -2.67 -3.78
C GLN A 133 -19.72 -3.80 -2.76
N ASP A 134 -20.83 -4.40 -2.35
CA ASP A 134 -20.83 -5.56 -1.44
C ASP A 134 -20.17 -6.79 -2.05
N ILE A 135 -20.28 -6.93 -3.37
CA ILE A 135 -19.64 -8.05 -4.09
C ILE A 135 -18.12 -7.86 -4.14
N MET A 136 -17.64 -6.64 -4.37
CA MET A 136 -16.23 -6.35 -4.65
C MET A 136 -15.44 -5.99 -3.42
N PHE A 137 -16.06 -5.37 -2.42
CA PHE A 137 -15.39 -4.99 -1.18
C PHE A 137 -15.57 -6.05 -0.10
N ASN A 138 -14.58 -6.16 0.76
CA ASN A 138 -14.65 -7.00 1.96
C ASN A 138 -13.75 -6.44 3.06
N PRO A 139 -14.06 -6.75 4.32
CA PRO A 139 -13.10 -6.53 5.38
C PRO A 139 -11.78 -7.24 5.07
N ALA A 140 -10.67 -6.56 5.24
CA ALA A 140 -9.35 -7.01 4.85
C ALA A 140 -8.44 -7.15 6.07
N LEU A 141 -7.85 -8.33 6.23
CA LEU A 141 -6.94 -8.63 7.34
C LEU A 141 -5.57 -7.98 7.07
N MET A 142 -5.05 -7.30 8.08
CA MET A 142 -3.69 -6.78 8.11
C MET A 142 -2.92 -7.44 9.27
N GLN A 143 -1.75 -7.95 8.97
CA GLN A 143 -0.86 -8.61 9.93
C GLN A 143 0.54 -8.05 9.76
N ASN A 144 1.18 -7.71 10.87
CA ASN A 144 2.56 -7.27 10.90
C ASN A 144 3.26 -7.91 12.11
N TYR A 145 4.30 -8.68 11.83
CA TYR A 145 5.11 -9.34 12.84
C TYR A 145 6.55 -8.87 12.70
N ASN A 146 7.16 -8.54 13.81
CA ASN A 146 8.58 -8.17 13.85
C ASN A 146 9.25 -8.89 15.02
N LEU A 147 10.37 -9.52 14.73
CA LEU A 147 11.28 -10.11 15.71
C LEU A 147 12.61 -9.38 15.61
N SER A 148 13.12 -8.86 16.71
CA SER A 148 14.47 -8.30 16.74
C SER A 148 15.26 -8.81 17.92
N VAL A 149 16.58 -8.96 17.69
CA VAL A 149 17.57 -9.37 18.68
C VAL A 149 18.71 -8.39 18.65
N GLN A 150 19.00 -7.78 19.78
CA GLN A 150 20.13 -6.87 19.92
C GLN A 150 20.97 -7.24 21.12
N GLY A 151 22.27 -6.95 21.02
CA GLY A 151 23.19 -7.24 22.09
C GLY A 151 24.60 -6.80 21.76
N GLY A 152 25.50 -7.18 22.63
CA GLY A 152 26.91 -6.93 22.42
C GLY A 152 27.72 -6.98 23.69
N GLY A 153 29.01 -6.81 23.53
CA GLY A 153 30.01 -6.72 24.56
C GLY A 153 30.84 -5.46 24.43
N LYS A 154 32.02 -5.49 25.03
CA LYS A 154 32.93 -4.33 25.09
C LYS A 154 33.33 -3.75 23.73
N TYR A 155 33.46 -4.61 22.70
CA TYR A 155 34.00 -4.22 21.41
C TYR A 155 33.09 -4.43 20.24
N THR A 156 32.07 -5.30 20.37
CA THR A 156 31.16 -5.64 19.28
C THR A 156 29.72 -5.49 19.76
N THR A 157 28.90 -4.80 18.97
CA THR A 157 27.46 -4.73 19.16
C THR A 157 26.75 -5.18 17.89
N TYR A 158 25.58 -5.76 18.04
CA TYR A 158 24.77 -6.25 16.92
C TYR A 158 23.28 -5.99 17.12
N TYR A 159 22.63 -5.75 16.01
CA TYR A 159 21.17 -5.68 15.87
C TYR A 159 20.75 -6.52 14.67
N ASN A 160 19.86 -7.48 14.88
CA ASN A 160 19.26 -8.27 13.83
C ASN A 160 17.77 -8.21 13.96
N SER A 161 17.05 -8.00 12.86
CA SER A 161 15.60 -8.04 12.82
C SER A 161 15.09 -8.84 11.65
N PHE A 162 13.89 -9.39 11.82
CA PHE A 162 13.10 -10.03 10.78
C PHE A 162 11.67 -9.52 10.87
N GLY A 163 11.15 -9.01 9.78
CA GLY A 163 9.80 -8.50 9.66
C GLY A 163 8.98 -9.27 8.62
N TYR A 164 7.72 -9.50 8.93
CA TYR A 164 6.73 -10.02 8.00
C TYR A 164 5.49 -9.15 8.05
N THR A 165 5.07 -8.68 6.90
CA THR A 165 3.81 -7.94 6.72
C THR A 165 2.96 -8.68 5.71
N ASN A 166 1.69 -8.93 6.05
CA ASN A 166 0.67 -9.39 5.12
C ASN A 166 -0.53 -8.47 5.23
N GLN A 167 -0.94 -7.91 4.11
CA GLN A 167 -2.06 -6.98 4.03
C GLN A 167 -2.97 -7.38 2.89
N ASP A 168 -4.14 -7.90 3.23
CA ASP A 168 -5.21 -8.05 2.25
C ASP A 168 -5.76 -6.68 1.88
N GLY A 169 -6.15 -6.51 0.63
CA GLY A 169 -6.84 -5.29 0.20
C GLY A 169 -8.34 -5.38 0.46
N VAL A 170 -8.97 -4.23 0.71
CA VAL A 170 -10.44 -4.14 0.83
C VAL A 170 -11.15 -4.52 -0.46
N LEU A 171 -10.49 -4.45 -1.61
CA LEU A 171 -10.95 -5.01 -2.88
C LEU A 171 -10.54 -6.47 -2.98
N LYS A 172 -11.51 -7.35 -3.22
CA LYS A 172 -11.28 -8.79 -3.34
C LYS A 172 -10.20 -9.12 -4.37
N GLY A 173 -9.32 -10.04 -4.01
CA GLY A 173 -8.24 -10.53 -4.88
C GLY A 173 -6.97 -9.69 -4.83
N THR A 174 -6.92 -8.60 -4.07
CA THR A 174 -5.70 -7.82 -3.85
C THR A 174 -5.02 -8.22 -2.54
N ASN A 175 -3.70 -8.33 -2.56
CA ASN A 175 -2.89 -8.70 -1.39
C ASN A 175 -1.48 -8.16 -1.55
N PHE A 176 -0.89 -7.73 -0.46
CA PHE A 176 0.50 -7.32 -0.37
C PHE A 176 1.19 -8.11 0.74
N GLN A 177 2.34 -8.70 0.42
CA GLN A 177 3.19 -9.39 1.38
C GLN A 177 4.60 -8.82 1.30
N ARG A 178 5.22 -8.60 2.46
CA ARG A 178 6.59 -8.12 2.57
C ARG A 178 7.35 -8.90 3.61
N TYR A 179 8.56 -9.29 3.26
CA TYR A 179 9.55 -9.85 4.16
C TYR A 179 10.72 -8.89 4.23
N THR A 180 11.13 -8.51 5.43
CA THR A 180 12.29 -7.65 5.66
C THR A 180 13.27 -8.34 6.59
N MET A 181 14.54 -8.13 6.35
CA MET A 181 15.61 -8.56 7.24
C MET A 181 16.63 -7.43 7.34
N GLN A 182 17.02 -7.09 8.56
CA GLN A 182 18.14 -6.19 8.81
C GLN A 182 19.17 -6.88 9.69
N SER A 183 20.44 -6.72 9.34
CA SER A 183 21.58 -7.15 10.15
C SER A 183 22.58 -6.03 10.23
N LYS A 184 22.80 -5.50 11.42
CA LYS A 184 23.76 -4.43 11.70
C LYS A 184 24.75 -4.91 12.76
N VAL A 185 26.04 -4.82 12.45
CA VAL A 185 27.11 -5.21 13.36
C VAL A 185 28.14 -4.10 13.38
N ASP A 186 28.49 -3.63 14.56
CA ASP A 186 29.50 -2.63 14.79
C ASP A 186 30.63 -3.20 15.66
N TYR A 187 31.85 -3.01 15.22
CA TYR A 187 33.06 -3.37 15.97
C TYR A 187 33.92 -2.13 16.21
N LYS A 188 34.27 -1.88 17.48
CA LYS A 188 35.06 -0.73 17.87
C LYS A 188 36.13 -1.13 18.89
N LYS A 189 37.43 -1.01 18.49
CA LYS A 189 38.53 -1.27 19.38
C LYS A 189 39.72 -0.32 19.07
N GLY A 190 40.04 0.54 20.01
CA GLY A 190 41.08 1.54 19.83
C GLY A 190 40.78 2.50 18.68
N ILE A 191 41.62 2.52 17.68
CA ILE A 191 41.45 3.34 16.46
C ILE A 191 40.66 2.65 15.36
N VAL A 192 40.35 1.34 15.53
CA VAL A 192 39.61 0.57 14.53
C VAL A 192 38.11 0.67 14.81
N ASN A 193 37.37 1.14 13.82
CA ASN A 193 35.92 1.19 13.85
C ASN A 193 35.40 0.59 12.53
N LEU A 194 34.73 -0.53 12.61
CA LEU A 194 34.17 -1.25 11.47
C LEU A 194 32.65 -1.45 11.72
N GLY A 195 31.86 -1.09 10.73
CA GLY A 195 30.40 -1.28 10.78
C GLY A 195 29.89 -1.91 9.50
N THR A 196 28.92 -2.78 9.63
CA THR A 196 28.14 -3.31 8.50
C THR A 196 26.67 -3.13 8.77
N ASN A 197 25.91 -2.77 7.73
CA ASN A 197 24.46 -2.74 7.77
C ASN A 197 23.93 -3.36 6.48
N ILE A 198 23.22 -4.49 6.61
CA ILE A 198 22.62 -5.23 5.51
C ILE A 198 21.11 -5.15 5.69
N ILE A 199 20.40 -4.65 4.68
CA ILE A 199 18.95 -4.61 4.63
C ILE A 199 18.51 -5.40 3.41
N LEU A 200 17.67 -6.39 3.62
CA LEU A 200 17.06 -7.20 2.57
C LEU A 200 15.55 -7.06 2.63
N GLU A 201 14.94 -6.97 1.46
CA GLU A 201 13.50 -6.88 1.29
C GLU A 201 13.06 -7.79 0.16
N TYR A 202 11.93 -8.45 0.37
CA TYR A 202 11.23 -9.21 -0.66
C TYR A 202 9.74 -8.90 -0.59
N ASP A 203 9.21 -8.34 -1.69
CA ASP A 203 7.81 -7.97 -1.84
C ASP A 203 7.11 -8.92 -2.79
N LYS A 204 5.87 -9.29 -2.43
CA LYS A 204 4.94 -9.97 -3.31
C LYS A 204 3.64 -9.18 -3.33
N ASP A 205 3.34 -8.61 -4.48
CA ASP A 205 2.15 -7.79 -4.67
C ASP A 205 1.19 -8.47 -5.66
N LYS A 206 -0.09 -8.47 -5.31
CA LYS A 206 -1.19 -8.79 -6.22
C LYS A 206 -1.98 -7.51 -6.45
N PRO A 207 -1.52 -6.65 -7.38
CA PRO A 207 -2.18 -5.39 -7.65
C PRO A 207 -3.51 -5.61 -8.35
N LEU A 208 -4.36 -4.60 -8.26
CA LEU A 208 -5.53 -4.53 -9.09
C LEU A 208 -5.14 -4.35 -10.56
N PHE A 209 -5.83 -5.07 -11.44
CA PHE A 209 -5.72 -4.80 -12.86
C PHE A 209 -6.38 -3.45 -13.19
N SER A 210 -5.54 -2.49 -13.57
CA SER A 210 -5.93 -1.08 -13.75
C SER A 210 -6.07 -0.67 -15.22
N ALA A 211 -6.17 -1.61 -16.16
CA ALA A 211 -6.20 -1.30 -17.59
C ALA A 211 -7.50 -0.63 -18.07
N VAL A 212 -8.46 -0.42 -17.19
CA VAL A 212 -9.78 0.12 -17.53
C VAL A 212 -9.90 1.56 -17.04
N ARG A 213 -10.51 2.42 -17.84
CA ARG A 213 -10.75 3.82 -17.52
C ARG A 213 -11.55 3.92 -16.21
N GLY A 214 -11.01 4.59 -15.18
CA GLY A 214 -11.60 4.68 -13.84
C GLY A 214 -11.19 3.56 -12.88
N GLY A 215 -10.41 2.56 -13.35
CA GLY A 215 -9.98 1.42 -12.52
C GLY A 215 -11.15 0.53 -12.06
N MET A 216 -10.86 -0.51 -11.29
CA MET A 216 -11.87 -1.44 -10.80
C MET A 216 -12.93 -0.78 -9.92
N VAL A 217 -12.55 0.21 -9.11
CA VAL A 217 -13.51 0.94 -8.25
C VAL A 217 -14.54 1.68 -9.10
N GLY A 218 -14.09 2.38 -10.17
CA GLY A 218 -14.99 3.05 -11.09
C GLY A 218 -15.95 2.08 -11.78
N HIS A 219 -15.44 0.91 -12.21
CA HIS A 219 -16.30 -0.13 -12.81
C HIS A 219 -17.30 -0.69 -11.81
N THR A 220 -16.90 -0.94 -10.57
CA THR A 220 -17.81 -1.40 -9.51
C THR A 220 -18.99 -0.44 -9.32
N LEU A 221 -18.73 0.87 -9.32
CA LEU A 221 -19.75 1.90 -9.13
C LEU A 221 -20.62 2.14 -10.36
N LEU A 222 -20.09 1.86 -11.56
CA LEU A 222 -20.80 2.06 -12.84
C LEU A 222 -21.46 0.78 -13.36
N SER A 223 -21.24 -0.35 -12.71
CA SER A 223 -21.83 -1.62 -13.13
C SER A 223 -23.35 -1.63 -12.91
N VAL A 224 -24.03 -2.22 -13.87
CA VAL A 224 -25.50 -2.30 -13.88
C VAL A 224 -25.97 -3.29 -12.81
N PRO A 225 -26.91 -2.94 -11.92
CA PRO A 225 -27.34 -3.81 -10.83
C PRO A 225 -28.08 -5.08 -11.32
N THR A 226 -28.72 -5.04 -12.48
CA THR A 226 -29.40 -6.19 -13.08
C THR A 226 -28.48 -7.15 -13.82
N LEU A 227 -27.17 -6.88 -13.85
CA LEU A 227 -26.21 -7.75 -14.49
C LEU A 227 -25.96 -8.99 -13.63
N SER A 228 -26.15 -10.18 -14.20
CA SER A 228 -25.89 -11.43 -13.49
C SER A 228 -24.41 -11.57 -13.12
N ARG A 229 -24.18 -11.99 -11.87
CA ARG A 229 -22.83 -12.25 -11.38
C ARG A 229 -22.18 -13.46 -12.05
N TYR A 230 -22.97 -14.47 -12.34
CA TYR A 230 -22.50 -15.71 -12.95
C TYR A 230 -23.26 -15.99 -14.24
N ASP A 231 -22.53 -16.47 -15.24
CA ASP A 231 -23.09 -16.88 -16.53
C ASP A 231 -22.30 -18.10 -17.04
N SER A 232 -22.88 -19.27 -16.90
CA SER A 232 -22.25 -20.53 -17.29
C SER A 232 -22.03 -20.68 -18.80
N SER A 233 -22.68 -19.84 -19.61
CA SER A 233 -22.50 -19.82 -21.08
C SER A 233 -21.22 -19.12 -21.51
N ARG A 234 -20.53 -18.42 -20.60
CA ARG A 234 -19.34 -17.62 -20.89
C ARG A 234 -18.08 -18.32 -20.45
N VAL A 235 -17.00 -18.01 -21.17
CA VAL A 235 -15.66 -18.45 -20.77
C VAL A 235 -15.31 -17.83 -19.42
N GLY A 236 -15.04 -18.69 -18.43
CA GLY A 236 -14.75 -18.29 -17.05
C GLY A 236 -15.99 -18.28 -16.13
N GLY A 237 -17.20 -18.41 -16.66
CA GLY A 237 -18.42 -18.56 -15.85
C GLY A 237 -18.90 -17.29 -15.14
N TYR A 238 -18.36 -16.11 -15.48
CA TYR A 238 -18.77 -14.83 -14.90
C TYR A 238 -19.64 -14.02 -15.86
N GLY A 239 -20.66 -13.38 -15.31
CA GLY A 239 -21.46 -12.39 -16.02
C GLY A 239 -20.61 -11.16 -16.39
N GLY A 240 -21.07 -10.41 -17.37
CA GLY A 240 -20.41 -9.18 -17.82
C GLY A 240 -21.18 -8.49 -18.92
N LEU A 241 -20.92 -7.22 -19.16
CA LEU A 241 -21.45 -6.52 -20.33
C LEU A 241 -20.85 -7.13 -21.58
N TYR A 242 -21.67 -7.38 -22.59
CA TYR A 242 -21.19 -7.80 -23.90
C TYR A 242 -20.37 -6.71 -24.53
N GLY A 243 -19.26 -7.12 -25.16
CA GLY A 243 -18.42 -6.25 -25.97
C GLY A 243 -19.02 -5.82 -27.30
N ASP A 244 -20.31 -5.95 -27.51
CA ASP A 244 -21.03 -5.53 -28.70
C ASP A 244 -21.59 -4.12 -28.58
N VAL A 245 -20.88 -3.26 -27.89
CA VAL A 245 -21.04 -1.82 -28.01
C VAL A 245 -19.94 -1.33 -28.94
N VAL A 246 -20.16 -1.56 -30.23
CA VAL A 246 -19.50 -0.79 -31.28
C VAL A 246 -20.16 0.58 -31.36
#